data_ca6c289de5f1e6b51026380c50e2d5cb
#
_entry.id   ca6c289de5f1e6b51026380c50e2d5cb
#
_cell.length_a   1.000
_cell.length_b   1.000
_cell.length_c   1.000
_cell.angle_alpha   90.00
_cell.angle_beta   90.00
_cell.angle_gamma   90.00
#
_symmetry.space_group_name_H-M   'P 1'
#
loop_
_entity.id
_entity.type
_entity.pdbx_description
1 polymer ?
#
loop_
_entity_poly.entity_id
_entity_poly.type
_entity_poly.pdbx_seq_one_letter_code
_entity_poly.pdbx_strand_id
1 'polypeptide(L)'
;MTMPRGRVHMPRCAIAGVEATVAETAHAFPRHSHDRFGIGVILSGGHRSASGRGLVEARANDAIMVNPGEVHDGSPLDERGRTWRMLYFEPSMFVTAASELTGAAARELELTQPVAHDPLLKRLFERLFSVAVEVPFVPDDLAREEALLELLGHLVRVHATRPIRSSSTDALGPIAQAKARIDDDPSSALTLADLAADAGMSRFQLLRGFAHEMGLPPHAYRMQRRVVLARQWIARGATLADAAAAAGFADQSHMTRAFVRLLGVTPANYAAALR
;
A
#
# COMPACT_ATOMS: atom_id res chain seq x y z
N MET A 1 27.62 -13.29 -13.52
CA MET A 1 27.58 -13.07 -12.06
C MET A 1 26.17 -12.66 -11.72
N THR A 2 25.37 -13.59 -11.18
CA THR A 2 24.00 -13.31 -10.72
C THR A 2 24.10 -12.40 -9.49
N MET A 3 23.63 -11.14 -9.62
CA MET A 3 23.49 -10.24 -8.48
C MET A 3 22.66 -10.93 -7.37
N PRO A 4 23.02 -10.83 -6.11
CA PRO A 4 22.22 -11.38 -5.04
C PRO A 4 20.81 -10.76 -5.11
N ARG A 5 19.78 -11.61 -4.99
CA ARG A 5 18.39 -11.17 -4.85
C ARG A 5 18.35 -10.12 -3.76
N GLY A 6 17.99 -8.89 -4.11
CA GLY A 6 18.00 -7.75 -3.20
C GLY A 6 17.18 -8.01 -1.93
N ARG A 7 17.43 -7.22 -0.89
CA ARG A 7 16.78 -7.36 0.42
C ARG A 7 15.58 -6.42 0.50
N VAL A 8 14.43 -6.97 0.83
CA VAL A 8 13.28 -6.21 1.32
C VAL A 8 12.99 -6.70 2.72
N HIS A 9 12.91 -5.81 3.68
CA HIS A 9 12.57 -6.15 5.05
C HIS A 9 11.64 -5.08 5.64
N MET A 10 10.87 -5.48 6.64
CA MET A 10 9.99 -4.62 7.40
C MET A 10 10.54 -4.51 8.81
N PRO A 11 11.23 -3.42 9.15
CA PRO A 11 11.63 -3.18 10.53
C PRO A 11 10.40 -2.85 11.39
N ARG A 12 10.50 -3.11 12.69
CA ARG A 12 9.49 -2.71 13.65
C ARG A 12 9.35 -1.19 13.67
N CYS A 13 8.13 -0.70 13.65
CA CYS A 13 7.80 0.71 13.86
C CYS A 13 7.19 0.91 15.24
N ALA A 14 7.65 1.90 15.99
CA ALA A 14 7.17 2.20 17.34
C ALA A 14 5.82 2.94 17.33
N ILE A 15 5.31 3.35 16.18
CA ILE A 15 4.05 4.08 16.04
C ILE A 15 2.95 3.11 15.63
N ALA A 16 1.89 3.01 16.45
CA ALA A 16 0.72 2.20 16.12
C ALA A 16 0.06 2.70 14.83
N GLY A 17 -0.36 1.78 13.97
CA GLY A 17 -0.96 2.14 12.68
C GLY A 17 0.02 2.50 11.57
N VAL A 18 1.34 2.47 11.85
CA VAL A 18 2.40 2.71 10.86
C VAL A 18 3.24 1.46 10.65
N GLU A 19 3.46 1.08 9.39
CA GLU A 19 4.37 0.03 9.01
C GLU A 19 5.55 0.59 8.23
N ALA A 20 6.76 0.07 8.45
CA ALA A 20 7.96 0.50 7.78
C ALA A 20 8.48 -0.57 6.82
N THR A 21 9.03 -0.15 5.69
CA THR A 21 9.74 -1.02 4.75
C THR A 21 11.06 -0.39 4.35
N VAL A 22 12.11 -1.19 4.34
CA VAL A 22 13.41 -0.85 3.78
C VAL A 22 13.72 -1.85 2.67
N ALA A 23 14.05 -1.35 1.52
CA ALA A 23 14.33 -2.19 0.36
C ALA A 23 15.57 -1.74 -0.39
N GLU A 24 16.38 -2.72 -0.77
CA GLU A 24 17.54 -2.60 -1.66
C GLU A 24 17.44 -3.73 -2.67
N THR A 25 16.97 -3.45 -3.89
CA THR A 25 16.68 -4.52 -4.85
C THR A 25 16.56 -4.04 -6.28
N ALA A 26 16.90 -4.92 -7.21
CA ALA A 26 16.59 -4.80 -8.63
C ALA A 26 15.27 -5.49 -9.01
N HIS A 27 14.51 -6.00 -8.04
CA HIS A 27 13.23 -6.67 -8.31
C HIS A 27 12.17 -5.67 -8.83
N ALA A 28 11.45 -6.09 -9.87
CA ALA A 28 10.27 -5.39 -10.36
C ALA A 28 9.03 -5.95 -9.67
N PHE A 29 8.32 -5.09 -8.94
CA PHE A 29 7.05 -5.43 -8.33
C PHE A 29 5.94 -5.34 -9.38
N PRO A 30 5.13 -6.40 -9.55
CA PRO A 30 4.01 -6.37 -10.47
C PRO A 30 2.95 -5.38 -9.98
N ARG A 31 1.99 -5.06 -10.83
CA ARG A 31 0.86 -4.19 -10.46
C ARG A 31 0.15 -4.72 -9.20
N HIS A 32 0.00 -3.84 -8.22
CA HIS A 32 -0.61 -4.11 -6.92
C HIS A 32 -1.16 -2.82 -6.31
N SER A 33 -1.89 -2.93 -5.22
CA SER A 33 -2.36 -1.78 -4.43
C SER A 33 -2.13 -2.04 -2.94
N HIS A 34 -2.13 -0.98 -2.16
CA HIS A 34 -2.10 -1.01 -0.70
C HIS A 34 -3.41 -0.45 -0.15
N ASP A 35 -3.75 -0.85 1.08
CA ASP A 35 -4.89 -0.32 1.84
C ASP A 35 -4.51 0.89 2.71
N ARG A 36 -3.26 1.35 2.60
CA ARG A 36 -2.65 2.42 3.40
C ARG A 36 -2.08 3.50 2.50
N PHE A 37 -1.93 4.71 3.05
CA PHE A 37 -1.09 5.72 2.42
C PHE A 37 0.37 5.30 2.52
N GLY A 38 1.06 5.20 1.40
CA GLY A 38 2.50 4.95 1.35
C GLY A 38 3.25 6.24 1.09
N ILE A 39 4.20 6.57 1.97
CA ILE A 39 5.14 7.69 1.80
C ILE A 39 6.55 7.13 1.89
N GLY A 40 7.40 7.48 0.96
CA GLY A 40 8.77 6.99 0.94
C GLY A 40 9.76 7.94 0.30
N VAL A 41 11.03 7.59 0.42
CA VAL A 41 12.15 8.33 -0.17
C VAL A 41 13.07 7.36 -0.90
N ILE A 42 13.47 7.71 -2.10
CA ILE A 42 14.51 7.00 -2.85
C ILE A 42 15.86 7.44 -2.30
N LEU A 43 16.64 6.49 -1.80
CA LEU A 43 17.97 6.75 -1.24
C LEU A 43 19.08 6.63 -2.28
N SER A 44 18.95 5.67 -3.20
CA SER A 44 19.90 5.48 -4.31
C SER A 44 19.24 4.79 -5.51
N GLY A 45 19.83 4.94 -6.67
CA GLY A 45 19.30 4.42 -7.92
C GLY A 45 18.11 5.22 -8.42
N GLY A 46 17.26 4.58 -9.21
CA GLY A 46 16.02 5.19 -9.73
C GLY A 46 14.87 4.22 -9.76
N HIS A 47 13.68 4.75 -9.61
CA HIS A 47 12.41 4.03 -9.53
C HIS A 47 11.48 4.50 -10.64
N ARG A 48 10.86 3.56 -11.33
CA ARG A 48 9.80 3.80 -12.32
C ARG A 48 8.53 3.14 -11.82
N SER A 49 7.43 3.84 -11.88
CA SER A 49 6.12 3.34 -11.49
C SER A 49 5.05 3.81 -12.47
N ALA A 50 4.11 2.93 -12.79
CA ALA A 50 2.92 3.26 -13.56
C ALA A 50 1.66 3.00 -12.73
N SER A 51 0.78 3.99 -12.68
CA SER A 51 -0.53 3.90 -12.04
C SER A 51 -1.61 4.48 -12.95
N GLY A 52 -2.85 4.60 -12.44
CA GLY A 52 -3.91 5.34 -13.11
C GLY A 52 -3.58 6.82 -13.37
N ARG A 53 -2.53 7.35 -12.73
CA ARG A 53 -2.03 8.73 -12.87
C ARG A 53 -0.92 8.87 -13.92
N GLY A 54 -0.60 7.79 -14.64
CA GLY A 54 0.43 7.74 -15.66
C GLY A 54 1.73 7.09 -15.19
N LEU A 55 2.76 7.23 -16.02
CA LEU A 55 4.10 6.75 -15.76
C LEU A 55 4.92 7.85 -15.10
N VAL A 56 5.59 7.54 -14.00
CA VAL A 56 6.46 8.45 -13.26
C VAL A 56 7.82 7.82 -13.00
N GLU A 57 8.83 8.65 -12.86
CA GLU A 57 10.17 8.26 -12.45
C GLU A 57 10.59 9.08 -11.23
N ALA A 58 11.20 8.40 -10.26
CA ALA A 58 11.78 9.01 -9.07
C ALA A 58 13.27 8.67 -9.00
N ARG A 59 14.07 9.61 -8.56
CA ARG A 59 15.51 9.48 -8.39
C ARG A 59 15.90 9.65 -6.92
N ALA A 60 17.17 9.46 -6.63
CA ALA A 60 17.67 9.69 -5.27
C ALA A 60 17.27 11.08 -4.75
N ASN A 61 16.75 11.12 -3.53
CA ASN A 61 16.16 12.25 -2.79
C ASN A 61 14.73 12.64 -3.21
N ASP A 62 14.12 12.00 -4.19
CA ASP A 62 12.70 12.21 -4.46
C ASP A 62 11.85 11.45 -3.44
N ALA A 63 10.74 12.06 -3.05
CA ALA A 63 9.68 11.40 -2.30
C ALA A 63 8.75 10.67 -3.26
N ILE A 64 8.31 9.47 -2.88
CA ILE A 64 7.31 8.67 -3.57
C ILE A 64 6.07 8.53 -2.69
N MET A 65 4.90 8.64 -3.31
CA MET A 65 3.62 8.64 -2.59
C MET A 65 2.60 7.75 -3.29
N VAL A 66 1.82 7.01 -2.49
CA VAL A 66 0.79 6.09 -2.96
C VAL A 66 -0.46 6.25 -2.13
N ASN A 67 -1.62 6.32 -2.76
CA ASN A 67 -2.92 6.37 -2.09
C ASN A 67 -3.46 4.97 -1.77
N PRO A 68 -4.32 4.84 -0.74
CA PRO A 68 -5.06 3.61 -0.51
C PRO A 68 -5.86 3.19 -1.74
N GLY A 69 -5.72 1.93 -2.14
CA GLY A 69 -6.41 1.38 -3.30
C GLY A 69 -5.83 1.76 -4.68
N GLU A 70 -4.86 2.66 -4.74
CA GLU A 70 -4.20 3.03 -6.00
C GLU A 70 -3.37 1.86 -6.55
N VAL A 71 -3.75 1.37 -7.73
CA VAL A 71 -3.04 0.28 -8.40
C VAL A 71 -1.82 0.85 -9.13
N HIS A 72 -0.66 0.37 -8.74
CA HIS A 72 0.63 0.78 -9.31
C HIS A 72 1.58 -0.42 -9.43
N ASP A 73 2.62 -0.26 -10.20
CA ASP A 73 3.77 -1.17 -10.24
C ASP A 73 5.03 -0.46 -9.73
N GLY A 74 6.16 -1.16 -9.74
CA GLY A 74 7.42 -0.55 -9.36
C GLY A 74 8.62 -1.32 -9.90
N SER A 75 9.43 -0.67 -10.73
CA SER A 75 10.64 -1.25 -11.31
C SER A 75 11.86 -0.32 -11.12
N PRO A 76 13.09 -0.86 -11.10
CA PRO A 76 14.29 -0.03 -11.16
C PRO A 76 14.43 0.60 -12.55
N LEU A 77 15.12 1.73 -12.60
CA LEU A 77 15.45 2.38 -13.88
C LEU A 77 16.58 1.67 -14.61
N ASP A 78 17.45 0.97 -13.88
CA ASP A 78 18.58 0.21 -14.44
C ASP A 78 18.86 -1.08 -13.63
N GLU A 79 19.80 -1.90 -14.12
CA GLU A 79 20.13 -3.20 -13.50
C GLU A 79 20.83 -3.10 -12.14
N ARG A 80 21.34 -1.93 -11.75
CA ARG A 80 21.96 -1.70 -10.43
C ARG A 80 20.92 -1.72 -9.31
N GLY A 81 19.64 -1.63 -9.67
CA GLY A 81 18.55 -1.61 -8.69
C GLY A 81 18.37 -0.26 -8.02
N ARG A 82 17.68 -0.27 -6.91
CA ARG A 82 17.36 0.94 -6.12
C ARG A 82 17.27 0.63 -4.64
N THR A 83 17.53 1.66 -3.83
CA THR A 83 17.31 1.62 -2.38
C THR A 83 16.28 2.67 -2.01
N TRP A 84 15.28 2.26 -1.21
CA TRP A 84 14.27 3.18 -0.70
C TRP A 84 13.80 2.78 0.68
N ARG A 85 13.18 3.74 1.37
CA ARG A 85 12.45 3.56 2.62
C ARG A 85 11.01 3.97 2.42
N MET A 86 10.06 3.25 3.05
CA MET A 86 8.63 3.58 3.04
C MET A 86 8.07 3.50 4.44
N LEU A 87 7.11 4.39 4.71
CA LEU A 87 6.18 4.30 5.81
C LEU A 87 4.77 4.19 5.24
N TYR A 88 4.00 3.24 5.76
CA TYR A 88 2.61 3.01 5.37
C TYR A 88 1.72 3.36 6.55
N PHE A 89 0.84 4.33 6.36
CA PHE A 89 -0.03 4.90 7.38
C PHE A 89 -1.47 4.44 7.22
N GLU A 90 -2.15 4.13 8.30
CA GLU A 90 -3.59 3.91 8.27
C GLU A 90 -4.32 5.17 7.79
N PRO A 91 -5.35 5.04 6.91
CA PRO A 91 -6.07 6.20 6.38
C PRO A 91 -6.66 7.12 7.43
N SER A 92 -7.08 6.57 8.59
CA SER A 92 -7.60 7.34 9.73
C SER A 92 -6.61 8.39 10.24
N MET A 93 -5.31 8.12 10.20
CA MET A 93 -4.28 9.06 10.68
C MET A 93 -4.26 10.35 9.85
N PHE A 94 -4.41 10.23 8.52
CA PHE A 94 -4.50 11.39 7.63
C PHE A 94 -5.79 12.18 7.84
N VAL A 95 -6.91 11.47 8.03
CA VAL A 95 -8.22 12.08 8.31
C VAL A 95 -8.19 12.85 9.62
N THR A 96 -7.60 12.27 10.68
CA THR A 96 -7.43 12.94 11.98
C THR A 96 -6.57 14.18 11.86
N ALA A 97 -5.36 14.05 11.27
CA ALA A 97 -4.45 15.18 11.09
C ALA A 97 -5.07 16.32 10.27
N ALA A 98 -5.81 16.00 9.20
CA ALA A 98 -6.49 17.01 8.40
C ALA A 98 -7.63 17.70 9.16
N SER A 99 -8.38 16.95 9.97
CA SER A 99 -9.46 17.52 10.79
C SER A 99 -8.92 18.46 11.85
N GLU A 100 -7.82 18.10 12.52
CA GLU A 100 -7.15 18.95 13.51
C GLU A 100 -6.57 20.23 12.89
N LEU A 101 -5.93 20.10 11.71
CA LEU A 101 -5.33 21.24 11.01
C LEU A 101 -6.35 22.24 10.48
N THR A 102 -7.53 21.77 10.05
CA THR A 102 -8.52 22.62 9.38
C THR A 102 -9.66 23.03 10.29
N GLY A 103 -9.80 22.42 11.47
CA GLY A 103 -10.94 22.61 12.37
C GLY A 103 -12.27 22.09 11.79
N ALA A 104 -12.23 21.33 10.69
CA ALA A 104 -13.40 20.80 10.01
C ALA A 104 -13.26 19.30 9.80
N ALA A 105 -14.36 18.56 9.93
CA ALA A 105 -14.35 17.10 9.72
C ALA A 105 -13.89 16.77 8.29
N ALA A 106 -12.70 16.19 8.17
CA ALA A 106 -12.21 15.60 6.94
C ALA A 106 -12.76 14.17 6.83
N ARG A 107 -13.21 13.76 5.66
CA ARG A 107 -13.71 12.39 5.44
C ARG A 107 -12.80 11.59 4.52
N GLU A 108 -12.25 12.23 3.52
CA GLU A 108 -11.36 11.62 2.53
C GLU A 108 -10.27 12.60 2.15
N LEU A 109 -9.10 12.07 1.89
CA LEU A 109 -7.94 12.79 1.39
C LEU A 109 -7.30 11.99 0.27
N GLU A 110 -6.66 12.68 -0.64
CA GLU A 110 -5.94 12.10 -1.75
C GLU A 110 -4.62 12.84 -1.93
N LEU A 111 -3.51 12.08 -1.96
CA LEU A 111 -2.20 12.61 -2.33
C LEU A 111 -2.17 12.85 -3.83
N THR A 112 -1.80 14.06 -4.23
CA THR A 112 -1.97 14.52 -5.62
C THR A 112 -0.87 14.06 -6.56
N GLN A 113 0.33 13.83 -6.06
CA GLN A 113 1.52 13.54 -6.84
C GLN A 113 2.13 12.19 -6.42
N PRO A 114 2.36 11.26 -7.35
CA PRO A 114 3.06 10.01 -7.04
C PRO A 114 4.54 10.21 -6.71
N VAL A 115 5.15 11.28 -7.23
CA VAL A 115 6.56 11.64 -7.02
C VAL A 115 6.65 13.13 -6.77
N ALA A 116 7.43 13.54 -5.78
CA ALA A 116 7.71 14.94 -5.47
C ALA A 116 9.20 15.16 -5.19
N HIS A 117 9.76 16.20 -5.78
CA HIS A 117 11.06 16.72 -5.36
C HIS A 117 10.85 17.78 -4.28
N ASP A 118 10.72 17.33 -3.02
CA ASP A 118 10.43 18.18 -1.87
C ASP A 118 11.48 17.92 -0.76
N PRO A 119 12.50 18.79 -0.64
CA PRO A 119 13.54 18.62 0.39
C PRO A 119 13.01 18.72 1.83
N LEU A 120 11.89 19.42 2.05
CA LEU A 120 11.28 19.48 3.39
C LEU A 120 10.58 18.17 3.71
N LEU A 121 9.77 17.65 2.79
CA LEU A 121 9.13 16.35 2.93
C LEU A 121 10.15 15.24 3.22
N LYS A 122 11.27 15.23 2.47
CA LYS A 122 12.37 14.28 2.70
C LYS A 122 12.90 14.39 4.13
N ARG A 123 13.23 15.60 4.62
CA ARG A 123 13.74 15.79 5.99
C ARG A 123 12.76 15.36 7.07
N LEU A 124 11.47 15.69 6.90
CA LEU A 124 10.41 15.29 7.83
C LEU A 124 10.24 13.78 7.86
N PHE A 125 10.27 13.14 6.69
CA PHE A 125 10.24 11.69 6.57
C PHE A 125 11.44 11.04 7.26
N GLU A 126 12.66 11.50 6.99
CA GLU A 126 13.88 10.95 7.60
C GLU A 126 13.88 11.13 9.12
N ARG A 127 13.41 12.29 9.63
CA ARG A 127 13.25 12.51 11.08
C ARG A 127 12.28 11.49 11.69
N LEU A 128 11.08 11.35 11.11
CA LEU A 128 10.11 10.37 11.60
C LEU A 128 10.64 8.95 11.52
N PHE A 129 11.26 8.59 10.40
CA PHE A 129 11.83 7.25 10.21
C PHE A 129 12.90 6.95 11.26
N SER A 130 13.77 7.90 11.55
CA SER A 130 14.82 7.77 12.57
C SER A 130 14.23 7.51 13.96
N VAL A 131 13.29 8.34 14.43
CA VAL A 131 12.74 8.22 15.80
C VAL A 131 11.75 7.07 15.97
N ALA A 132 11.12 6.63 14.88
CA ALA A 132 10.10 5.58 14.92
C ALA A 132 10.63 4.16 14.61
N VAL A 133 11.76 4.05 13.87
CA VAL A 133 12.24 2.79 13.31
C VAL A 133 13.68 2.48 13.73
N GLU A 134 14.58 3.46 13.70
CA GLU A 134 16.02 3.23 13.87
C GLU A 134 16.52 3.31 15.32
N VAL A 135 15.76 3.95 16.22
CA VAL A 135 16.19 4.13 17.62
C VAL A 135 15.59 3.06 18.51
N PRO A 136 16.39 2.08 19.01
CA PRO A 136 15.84 0.94 19.72
C PRO A 136 15.45 1.19 21.17
N PHE A 137 15.91 2.26 21.85
CA PHE A 137 15.99 2.21 23.33
C PHE A 137 15.58 3.44 24.14
N VAL A 138 15.22 4.56 23.55
CA VAL A 138 14.66 5.67 24.34
C VAL A 138 13.21 5.85 23.93
N PRO A 139 12.23 5.50 24.78
CA PRO A 139 10.84 5.81 24.51
C PRO A 139 10.63 7.32 24.68
N ASP A 140 10.93 8.07 23.62
CA ASP A 140 10.56 9.48 23.52
C ASP A 140 9.28 9.54 22.67
N ASP A 141 8.15 9.29 23.34
CA ASP A 141 6.84 9.32 22.72
C ASP A 141 6.52 10.70 22.17
N LEU A 142 6.97 11.77 22.87
CA LEU A 142 6.77 13.15 22.43
C LEU A 142 7.50 13.44 21.12
N ALA A 143 8.77 13.06 21.01
CA ALA A 143 9.54 13.26 19.78
C ALA A 143 8.95 12.50 18.58
N ARG A 144 8.40 11.30 18.82
CA ARG A 144 7.70 10.52 17.78
C ARG A 144 6.39 11.19 17.35
N GLU A 145 5.60 11.66 18.31
CA GLU A 145 4.35 12.35 18.06
C GLU A 145 4.57 13.66 17.30
N GLU A 146 5.53 14.47 17.73
CA GLU A 146 5.93 15.70 17.03
C GLU A 146 6.34 15.41 15.58
N ALA A 147 7.25 14.46 15.37
CA ALA A 147 7.74 14.13 14.03
C ALA A 147 6.62 13.59 13.12
N LEU A 148 5.68 12.81 13.68
CA LEU A 148 4.50 12.32 12.98
C LEU A 148 3.59 13.47 12.55
N LEU A 149 3.26 14.37 13.48
CA LEU A 149 2.37 15.51 13.23
C LEU A 149 2.99 16.50 12.22
N GLU A 150 4.29 16.74 12.30
CA GLU A 150 5.01 17.58 11.33
C GLU A 150 4.94 16.99 9.91
N LEU A 151 5.20 15.68 9.77
CA LEU A 151 5.13 15.01 8.47
C LEU A 151 3.70 15.00 7.91
N LEU A 152 2.72 14.56 8.70
CA LEU A 152 1.31 14.53 8.28
C LEU A 152 0.80 15.95 7.98
N GLY A 153 1.16 16.93 8.81
CA GLY A 153 0.78 18.31 8.59
C GLY A 153 1.34 18.89 7.30
N HIS A 154 2.57 18.56 6.93
CA HIS A 154 3.15 18.98 5.66
C HIS A 154 2.46 18.28 4.47
N LEU A 155 2.26 16.97 4.55
CA LEU A 155 1.57 16.21 3.51
C LEU A 155 0.16 16.73 3.25
N VAL A 156 -0.61 17.00 4.31
CA VAL A 156 -1.98 17.52 4.20
C VAL A 156 -2.01 18.92 3.58
N ARG A 157 -1.07 19.80 3.94
CA ARG A 157 -1.07 21.18 3.42
C ARG A 157 -0.57 21.31 2.00
N VAL A 158 0.43 20.50 1.62
CA VAL A 158 1.18 20.70 0.36
C VAL A 158 0.83 19.64 -0.69
N HIS A 159 0.62 18.39 -0.26
CA HIS A 159 0.53 17.26 -1.16
C HIS A 159 -0.84 16.58 -1.19
N ALA A 160 -1.81 17.03 -0.38
CA ALA A 160 -3.13 16.42 -0.34
C ALA A 160 -4.23 17.38 -0.82
N THR A 161 -5.27 16.80 -1.43
CA THR A 161 -6.53 17.49 -1.74
C THR A 161 -7.70 16.66 -1.21
N ARG A 162 -8.86 17.32 -1.07
CA ARG A 162 -10.12 16.59 -0.88
C ARG A 162 -10.60 16.13 -2.24
N PRO A 163 -10.83 14.83 -2.45
CA PRO A 163 -11.42 14.38 -3.71
C PRO A 163 -12.77 15.04 -3.92
N ILE A 164 -12.99 15.60 -5.10
CA ILE A 164 -14.29 16.08 -5.52
C ILE A 164 -15.11 14.84 -5.88
N ARG A 165 -15.85 14.30 -4.91
CA ARG A 165 -16.87 13.29 -5.25
C ARG A 165 -18.00 14.01 -5.98
N SER A 166 -18.22 13.64 -7.23
CA SER A 166 -19.54 13.80 -7.81
C SER A 166 -20.50 12.94 -6.98
N SER A 167 -21.43 13.58 -6.29
CA SER A 167 -22.48 12.91 -5.53
C SER A 167 -23.52 12.32 -6.51
N SER A 168 -23.12 11.29 -7.26
CA SER A 168 -24.08 10.43 -7.92
C SER A 168 -24.52 9.38 -6.89
N THR A 169 -25.71 9.55 -6.36
CA THR A 169 -26.48 8.55 -5.60
C THR A 169 -27.00 7.44 -6.53
N ASP A 170 -26.34 7.22 -7.65
CA ASP A 170 -26.71 6.17 -8.59
C ASP A 170 -26.21 4.82 -8.10
N ALA A 171 -27.02 3.77 -8.36
CA ALA A 171 -26.68 2.39 -8.08
C ALA A 171 -25.25 2.09 -8.58
N LEU A 172 -24.47 1.38 -7.76
CA LEU A 172 -23.10 1.01 -8.11
C LEU A 172 -23.08 0.41 -9.51
N GLY A 173 -22.21 0.93 -10.39
CA GLY A 173 -22.04 0.36 -11.73
C GLY A 173 -21.62 -1.12 -11.64
N PRO A 174 -21.84 -1.90 -12.73
CA PRO A 174 -21.59 -3.35 -12.72
C PRO A 174 -20.18 -3.75 -12.23
N ILE A 175 -19.16 -3.01 -12.62
CA ILE A 175 -17.78 -3.28 -12.16
C ILE A 175 -17.61 -2.95 -10.67
N ALA A 176 -18.22 -1.88 -10.18
CA ALA A 176 -18.19 -1.54 -8.76
C ALA A 176 -18.93 -2.59 -7.91
N GLN A 177 -20.01 -3.20 -8.42
CA GLN A 177 -20.70 -4.34 -7.78
C GLN A 177 -19.78 -5.55 -7.69
N ALA A 178 -19.12 -5.93 -8.80
CA ALA A 178 -18.17 -7.05 -8.80
C ALA A 178 -16.99 -6.80 -7.86
N LYS A 179 -16.50 -5.57 -7.77
CA LYS A 179 -15.47 -5.17 -6.81
C LYS A 179 -15.97 -5.32 -5.38
N ALA A 180 -17.15 -4.77 -5.05
CA ALA A 180 -17.74 -4.87 -3.72
C ALA A 180 -17.91 -6.34 -3.30
N ARG A 181 -18.38 -7.19 -4.19
CA ARG A 181 -18.52 -8.63 -3.94
C ARG A 181 -17.19 -9.32 -3.57
N ILE A 182 -16.08 -8.93 -4.20
CA ILE A 182 -14.75 -9.44 -3.84
C ILE A 182 -14.29 -8.85 -2.50
N ASP A 183 -14.58 -7.57 -2.24
CA ASP A 183 -14.16 -6.88 -1.01
C ASP A 183 -14.90 -7.42 0.21
N ASP A 184 -16.19 -7.75 0.08
CA ASP A 184 -17.01 -8.29 1.16
C ASP A 184 -16.49 -9.63 1.67
N ASP A 185 -16.12 -10.54 0.75
CA ASP A 185 -15.52 -11.83 1.14
C ASP A 185 -14.48 -12.31 0.11
N PRO A 186 -13.22 -11.87 0.21
CA PRO A 186 -12.16 -12.30 -0.69
C PRO A 186 -11.79 -13.77 -0.51
N SER A 187 -12.16 -14.40 0.64
CA SER A 187 -11.86 -15.81 0.93
C SER A 187 -12.76 -16.77 0.18
N SER A 188 -13.96 -16.34 -0.20
CA SER A 188 -14.97 -17.17 -0.85
C SER A 188 -14.51 -17.77 -2.20
N ALA A 189 -15.14 -18.86 -2.60
CA ALA A 189 -14.86 -19.56 -3.86
C ALA A 189 -15.58 -18.92 -5.06
N LEU A 190 -15.44 -17.59 -5.24
CA LEU A 190 -16.03 -16.86 -6.36
C LEU A 190 -15.40 -17.23 -7.70
N THR A 191 -16.22 -17.50 -8.68
CA THR A 191 -15.81 -17.70 -10.08
C THR A 191 -16.02 -16.43 -10.90
N LEU A 192 -15.39 -16.36 -12.08
CA LEU A 192 -15.64 -15.27 -13.01
C LEU A 192 -17.09 -15.26 -13.51
N ALA A 193 -17.72 -16.46 -13.57
CA ALA A 193 -19.12 -16.59 -13.96
C ALA A 193 -20.07 -15.99 -12.92
N ASP A 194 -19.81 -16.24 -11.62
CA ASP A 194 -20.61 -15.66 -10.53
C ASP A 194 -20.56 -14.13 -10.56
N LEU A 195 -19.34 -13.57 -10.62
CA LEU A 195 -19.16 -12.12 -10.70
C LEU A 195 -19.81 -11.49 -11.94
N ALA A 196 -19.78 -12.19 -13.08
CA ALA A 196 -20.41 -11.72 -14.31
C ALA A 196 -21.94 -11.77 -14.23
N ALA A 197 -22.49 -12.84 -13.64
CA ALA A 197 -23.93 -12.97 -13.41
C ALA A 197 -24.45 -11.88 -12.46
N ASP A 198 -23.76 -11.65 -11.32
CA ASP A 198 -24.10 -10.61 -10.35
C ASP A 198 -24.08 -9.21 -10.98
N ALA A 199 -23.14 -8.95 -11.88
CA ALA A 199 -22.98 -7.67 -12.57
C ALA A 199 -23.86 -7.54 -13.84
N GLY A 200 -24.64 -8.56 -14.22
CA GLY A 200 -25.45 -8.55 -15.44
C GLY A 200 -24.62 -8.46 -16.73
N MET A 201 -23.39 -8.99 -16.72
CA MET A 201 -22.44 -8.90 -17.83
C MET A 201 -22.03 -10.27 -18.35
N SER A 202 -21.54 -10.33 -19.59
CA SER A 202 -20.80 -11.52 -20.03
C SER A 202 -19.43 -11.58 -19.34
N ARG A 203 -18.85 -12.77 -19.20
CA ARG A 203 -17.51 -12.96 -18.61
C ARG A 203 -16.43 -12.13 -19.31
N PHE A 204 -16.52 -11.96 -20.62
CA PHE A 204 -15.57 -11.14 -21.40
C PHE A 204 -15.73 -9.65 -21.11
N GLN A 205 -16.98 -9.16 -21.00
CA GLN A 205 -17.23 -7.77 -20.65
C GLN A 205 -16.74 -7.46 -19.25
N LEU A 206 -17.07 -8.33 -18.26
CA LEU A 206 -16.58 -8.18 -16.89
C LEU A 206 -15.05 -8.20 -16.84
N LEU A 207 -14.38 -9.17 -17.47
CA LEU A 207 -12.92 -9.27 -17.41
C LEU A 207 -12.25 -8.00 -17.94
N ARG A 208 -12.70 -7.48 -19.10
CA ARG A 208 -12.14 -6.27 -19.71
C ARG A 208 -12.49 -5.01 -18.92
N GLY A 209 -13.75 -4.85 -18.52
CA GLY A 209 -14.22 -3.71 -17.76
C GLY A 209 -13.53 -3.61 -16.41
N PHE A 210 -13.45 -4.72 -15.69
CA PHE A 210 -12.77 -4.77 -14.40
C PHE A 210 -11.27 -4.44 -14.51
N ALA A 211 -10.58 -5.00 -15.51
CA ALA A 211 -9.17 -4.69 -15.75
C ALA A 211 -8.95 -3.22 -16.17
N HIS A 212 -9.89 -2.65 -16.91
CA HIS A 212 -9.85 -1.23 -17.32
C HIS A 212 -10.06 -0.29 -16.13
N GLU A 213 -11.13 -0.51 -15.35
CA GLU A 213 -11.49 0.39 -14.25
C GLU A 213 -10.61 0.19 -13.01
N MET A 214 -10.29 -1.08 -12.67
CA MET A 214 -9.51 -1.41 -11.47
C MET A 214 -8.00 -1.52 -11.74
N GLY A 215 -7.55 -1.43 -12.99
CA GLY A 215 -6.15 -1.61 -13.36
C GLY A 215 -5.62 -3.04 -13.23
N LEU A 216 -6.45 -4.00 -12.77
CA LEU A 216 -6.13 -5.40 -12.50
C LEU A 216 -7.29 -6.31 -12.89
N PRO A 217 -7.04 -7.52 -13.39
CA PRO A 217 -8.11 -8.49 -13.59
C PRO A 217 -8.68 -8.98 -12.23
N PRO A 218 -9.96 -9.46 -12.19
CA PRO A 218 -10.63 -9.86 -10.95
C PRO A 218 -9.85 -10.84 -10.07
N HIS A 219 -9.19 -11.83 -10.66
CA HIS A 219 -8.38 -12.79 -9.92
C HIS A 219 -7.18 -12.12 -9.21
N ALA A 220 -6.46 -11.24 -9.90
CA ALA A 220 -5.32 -10.54 -9.31
C ALA A 220 -5.77 -9.59 -8.20
N TYR A 221 -6.89 -8.89 -8.39
CA TYR A 221 -7.50 -8.05 -7.37
C TYR A 221 -7.88 -8.88 -6.13
N ARG A 222 -8.60 -10.01 -6.30
CA ARG A 222 -8.95 -10.91 -5.20
C ARG A 222 -7.71 -11.43 -4.46
N MET A 223 -6.65 -11.76 -5.19
CA MET A 223 -5.40 -12.22 -4.55
C MET A 223 -4.80 -11.16 -3.63
N GLN A 224 -4.84 -9.88 -4.02
CA GLN A 224 -4.40 -8.79 -3.15
C GLN A 224 -5.28 -8.64 -1.93
N ARG A 225 -6.63 -8.72 -2.08
CA ARG A 225 -7.56 -8.65 -0.95
C ARG A 225 -7.33 -9.81 0.04
N ARG A 226 -7.00 -11.01 -0.45
CA ARG A 226 -6.60 -12.14 0.40
C ARG A 226 -5.30 -11.88 1.17
N VAL A 227 -4.31 -11.24 0.55
CA VAL A 227 -3.08 -10.85 1.26
C VAL A 227 -3.39 -9.83 2.36
N VAL A 228 -4.23 -8.83 2.09
CA VAL A 228 -4.69 -7.87 3.11
C VAL A 228 -5.40 -8.59 4.26
N LEU A 229 -6.31 -9.49 3.97
CA LEU A 229 -7.03 -10.27 4.99
C LEU A 229 -6.07 -11.14 5.81
N ALA A 230 -5.11 -11.81 5.17
CA ALA A 230 -4.10 -12.60 5.87
C ALA A 230 -3.24 -11.74 6.81
N ARG A 231 -2.84 -10.53 6.39
CA ARG A 231 -2.11 -9.57 7.24
C ARG A 231 -2.92 -9.21 8.49
N GLN A 232 -4.23 -8.99 8.34
CA GLN A 232 -5.11 -8.69 9.49
C GLN A 232 -5.17 -9.86 10.48
N TRP A 233 -5.26 -11.10 10.00
CA TRP A 233 -5.23 -12.28 10.86
C TRP A 233 -3.89 -12.45 11.58
N ILE A 234 -2.78 -12.26 10.87
CA ILE A 234 -1.43 -12.30 11.47
C ILE A 234 -1.27 -11.22 12.54
N ALA A 235 -1.75 -10.00 12.28
CA ALA A 235 -1.70 -8.89 13.23
C ALA A 235 -2.51 -9.17 14.50
N ARG A 236 -3.58 -9.97 14.41
CA ARG A 236 -4.39 -10.43 15.55
C ARG A 236 -3.79 -11.65 16.27
N GLY A 237 -2.60 -12.11 15.85
CA GLY A 237 -1.88 -13.22 16.49
C GLY A 237 -2.23 -14.60 15.96
N ALA A 238 -2.98 -14.73 14.86
CA ALA A 238 -3.24 -16.03 14.24
C ALA A 238 -1.93 -16.70 13.77
N THR A 239 -1.90 -18.03 13.79
CA THR A 239 -0.80 -18.78 13.17
C THR A 239 -0.78 -18.52 11.65
N LEU A 240 0.37 -18.72 11.01
CA LEU A 240 0.47 -18.53 9.55
C LEU A 240 -0.42 -19.51 8.77
N ALA A 241 -0.64 -20.71 9.31
CA ALA A 241 -1.54 -21.71 8.72
C ALA A 241 -3.00 -21.26 8.83
N ASP A 242 -3.42 -20.78 10.02
CA ASP A 242 -4.77 -20.29 10.26
C ASP A 242 -5.05 -19.03 9.43
N ALA A 243 -4.10 -18.10 9.36
CA ALA A 243 -4.20 -16.90 8.54
C ALA A 243 -4.34 -17.25 7.04
N ALA A 244 -3.61 -18.25 6.56
CA ALA A 244 -3.74 -18.73 5.18
C ALA A 244 -5.14 -19.30 4.91
N ALA A 245 -5.62 -20.17 5.79
CA ALA A 245 -6.96 -20.77 5.68
C ALA A 245 -8.06 -19.70 5.74
N ALA A 246 -8.03 -18.82 6.74
CA ALA A 246 -9.01 -17.76 6.94
C ALA A 246 -9.04 -16.74 5.77
N ALA A 247 -7.89 -16.52 5.10
CA ALA A 247 -7.80 -15.65 3.94
C ALA A 247 -8.12 -16.36 2.61
N GLY A 248 -8.49 -17.65 2.63
CA GLY A 248 -8.90 -18.42 1.45
C GLY A 248 -7.74 -18.87 0.57
N PHE A 249 -6.51 -18.97 1.10
CA PHE A 249 -5.41 -19.64 0.41
C PHE A 249 -5.53 -21.15 0.54
N ALA A 250 -5.08 -21.89 -0.48
CA ALA A 250 -5.07 -23.34 -0.44
C ALA A 250 -4.20 -23.89 0.69
N ASP A 251 -3.08 -23.23 0.97
CA ASP A 251 -2.13 -23.58 2.03
C ASP A 251 -1.24 -22.38 2.37
N GLN A 252 -0.41 -22.55 3.41
CA GLN A 252 0.57 -21.54 3.84
C GLN A 252 1.60 -21.22 2.75
N SER A 253 1.99 -22.19 1.92
CA SER A 253 2.97 -22.00 0.84
C SER A 253 2.41 -21.12 -0.26
N HIS A 254 1.12 -21.29 -0.61
CA HIS A 254 0.42 -20.42 -1.55
C HIS A 254 0.35 -18.98 -1.02
N MET A 255 -0.01 -18.78 0.25
CA MET A 255 0.03 -17.48 0.90
C MET A 255 1.44 -16.87 0.86
N THR A 256 2.47 -17.65 1.19
CA THR A 256 3.87 -17.18 1.19
C THR A 256 4.29 -16.68 -0.19
N ARG A 257 3.96 -17.41 -1.27
CA ARG A 257 4.25 -16.97 -2.64
C ARG A 257 3.56 -15.64 -2.99
N ALA A 258 2.30 -15.48 -2.55
CA ALA A 258 1.56 -14.24 -2.77
C ALA A 258 2.19 -13.05 -1.99
N PHE A 259 2.57 -13.24 -0.73
CA PHE A 259 3.26 -12.23 0.08
C PHE A 259 4.58 -11.79 -0.56
N VAL A 260 5.45 -12.74 -0.91
CA VAL A 260 6.74 -12.41 -1.53
C VAL A 260 6.55 -11.68 -2.85
N ARG A 261 5.58 -12.11 -3.66
CA ARG A 261 5.29 -11.48 -4.94
C ARG A 261 4.78 -10.04 -4.80
N LEU A 262 3.90 -9.77 -3.83
CA LEU A 262 3.21 -8.48 -3.70
C LEU A 262 3.92 -7.52 -2.74
N LEU A 263 4.52 -8.05 -1.66
CA LEU A 263 5.12 -7.25 -0.60
C LEU A 263 6.66 -7.36 -0.54
N GLY A 264 7.25 -8.32 -1.26
CA GLY A 264 8.69 -8.58 -1.22
C GLY A 264 9.17 -9.29 0.05
N VAL A 265 8.29 -9.57 1.02
CA VAL A 265 8.61 -10.20 2.31
C VAL A 265 7.79 -11.46 2.53
N THR A 266 8.27 -12.36 3.39
CA THR A 266 7.51 -13.55 3.80
C THR A 266 6.49 -13.19 4.90
N PRO A 267 5.40 -13.97 5.06
CA PRO A 267 4.47 -13.81 6.18
C PRO A 267 5.16 -13.89 7.55
N ALA A 268 6.21 -14.70 7.67
CA ALA A 268 6.98 -14.82 8.91
C ALA A 268 7.74 -13.53 9.24
N ASN A 269 8.39 -12.93 8.24
CA ASN A 269 9.08 -11.65 8.41
C ASN A 269 8.07 -10.51 8.72
N TYR A 270 6.89 -10.53 8.08
CA TYR A 270 5.81 -9.60 8.40
C TYR A 270 5.35 -9.76 9.85
N ALA A 271 5.09 -11.00 10.31
CA ALA A 271 4.70 -11.27 11.71
C ALA A 271 5.77 -10.84 12.72
N ALA A 272 7.06 -10.99 12.38
CA ALA A 272 8.15 -10.55 13.23
C ALA A 272 8.24 -9.04 13.38
N ALA A 273 7.89 -8.28 12.33
CA ALA A 273 7.87 -6.81 12.35
C ALA A 273 6.75 -6.22 13.22
N LEU A 274 5.71 -7.00 13.53
CA LEU A 274 4.59 -6.58 14.38
C LEU A 274 4.82 -6.81 15.89
N ARG A 275 5.84 -7.58 16.26
CA ARG A 275 6.24 -7.91 17.65
C ARG A 275 7.30 -6.96 18.17
#